data_9f8b1362ce00f467f06e7cc43ad827f8
#
_entry.id   9f8b1362ce00f467f06e7cc43ad827f8
#
_cell.length_a   1.000
_cell.length_b   1.000
_cell.length_c   1.000
_cell.angle_alpha   90.00
_cell.angle_beta   90.00
_cell.angle_gamma   90.00
#
_symmetry.space_group_name_H-M   'P 1'
#
loop_
_entity.id
_entity.type
_entity.pdbx_description
1 polymer ?
#
loop_
_entity_poly.entity_id
_entity_poly.type
_entity_poly.pdbx_seq_one_letter_code
_entity_poly.pdbx_strand_id
1 'polypeptide(L)'
;MRTRKWIKLSAIVLAIGLLASACSSDDGPDEDETATEGGTDTGQEGEASGDTLQTVTDRGTLVCGVNGAVPGFSFADEEGNITGFDADYCRAVAAAVLGDPDAVEFRQLTAEQRFTALQGGEIDVLIRNTTWTATRDGSEGATFATTTFYDGQGLMVKADSGVSELADLQGATVCVLSGTTTELNLTTLSEAEGLNLTPQTFEDNETLQSAFEQGQCQAWTSDKSQLAAVKSNFPEEQGGPDGLVILEDTISKEPLGPVTRDGDSQWSQIVDWVVIATIQAEEFGINQGNVEGFSSDSPDVQRFLGQSEGEAFDPGLGFPSTTWTTDVISAVGNYGEIYNRHVGPDTPLGLERGLNNLWTEGGLLYAPPYR
;
A
#
# COMPACT_ATOMS: atom_id res chain seq x y z
N MET A 1 -36.84 45.57 -9.21
CA MET A 1 -36.48 46.96 -9.62
C MET A 1 -35.06 47.23 -9.13
N ARG A 2 -34.17 47.63 -10.08
CA ARG A 2 -32.84 48.27 -9.89
C ARG A 2 -31.70 47.36 -9.32
N THR A 3 -30.48 47.29 -9.85
CA THR A 3 -29.85 47.71 -11.13
C THR A 3 -28.50 47.02 -11.25
N ARG A 4 -28.19 46.53 -12.43
CA ARG A 4 -26.86 46.02 -12.81
C ARG A 4 -25.84 47.19 -12.80
N LYS A 5 -24.62 46.94 -12.30
CA LYS A 5 -23.45 47.74 -12.70
C LYS A 5 -22.38 46.84 -13.30
N TRP A 6 -22.18 47.03 -14.57
CA TRP A 6 -21.04 46.56 -15.34
C TRP A 6 -19.88 47.53 -15.13
N ILE A 7 -18.67 47.04 -14.94
CA ILE A 7 -17.44 47.81 -15.12
C ILE A 7 -16.56 47.10 -16.13
N LYS A 8 -16.06 47.88 -17.04
CA LYS A 8 -15.49 47.54 -18.35
C LYS A 8 -14.02 47.11 -18.23
N LEU A 9 -13.61 46.32 -19.25
CA LEU A 9 -12.26 45.98 -19.68
C LEU A 9 -11.39 47.23 -19.86
N SER A 10 -10.07 47.08 -19.61
CA SER A 10 -9.03 47.82 -20.33
C SER A 10 -7.90 46.85 -20.67
N ALA A 11 -7.76 46.57 -21.93
CA ALA A 11 -6.65 45.89 -22.57
C ALA A 11 -5.47 46.85 -22.69
N ILE A 12 -4.27 46.40 -22.37
CA ILE A 12 -3.02 47.08 -22.82
C ILE A 12 -2.23 46.05 -23.62
N VAL A 13 -2.16 46.33 -24.89
CA VAL A 13 -1.26 45.74 -25.89
C VAL A 13 0.03 46.51 -25.84
N LEU A 14 1.18 45.88 -25.74
CA LEU A 14 2.45 46.47 -26.20
C LEU A 14 3.25 45.43 -26.97
N ALA A 15 3.65 45.87 -28.16
CA ALA A 15 4.21 45.08 -29.23
C ALA A 15 5.74 45.27 -29.34
N ILE A 16 6.38 44.25 -29.91
CA ILE A 16 7.45 44.26 -30.92
C ILE A 16 8.88 44.65 -30.49
N GLY A 17 9.80 43.73 -30.78
CA GLY A 17 11.23 43.96 -30.92
C GLY A 17 11.92 42.73 -31.52
N LEU A 18 11.74 42.54 -32.84
CA LEU A 18 12.58 41.68 -33.69
C LEU A 18 13.91 42.38 -33.97
N LEU A 19 15.05 41.71 -33.77
CA LEU A 19 16.29 42.02 -34.47
C LEU A 19 16.93 40.70 -34.92
N ALA A 20 16.85 40.51 -36.21
CA ALA A 20 17.67 39.58 -36.99
C ALA A 20 19.03 40.24 -37.27
N SER A 21 20.12 39.46 -37.17
CA SER A 21 21.36 39.80 -37.87
C SER A 21 22.02 38.53 -38.37
N ALA A 22 22.36 38.63 -39.63
CA ALA A 22 22.76 37.63 -40.57
C ALA A 22 24.25 37.23 -40.47
N CYS A 23 24.52 36.15 -41.17
CA CYS A 23 25.77 35.49 -41.52
C CYS A 23 26.95 36.38 -41.90
N SER A 24 28.16 35.92 -41.61
CA SER A 24 29.25 35.91 -42.55
C SER A 24 30.28 34.83 -42.23
N SER A 25 30.59 34.02 -43.20
CA SER A 25 31.68 33.05 -43.31
C SER A 25 33.00 33.76 -43.53
N ASP A 26 34.11 33.30 -42.96
CA ASP A 26 35.36 33.15 -43.71
C ASP A 26 36.42 32.29 -42.96
N ASP A 27 37.34 31.71 -43.76
CA ASP A 27 38.27 30.63 -43.55
C ASP A 27 39.43 30.82 -42.54
N GLY A 28 39.84 29.70 -41.95
CA GLY A 28 40.96 29.15 -41.25
C GLY A 28 42.36 29.80 -41.27
N PRO A 29 43.47 29.13 -40.83
CA PRO A 29 43.64 27.98 -39.92
C PRO A 29 44.61 28.20 -38.73
N ASP A 30 44.71 27.15 -37.82
CA ASP A 30 45.82 26.75 -36.94
C ASP A 30 46.29 27.68 -35.81
N GLU A 31 46.17 27.24 -34.56
CA GLU A 31 47.27 26.76 -33.69
C GLU A 31 46.78 26.36 -32.30
N ASP A 32 47.44 25.35 -31.82
CA ASP A 32 47.42 24.58 -30.57
C ASP A 32 47.57 25.43 -29.31
N GLU A 33 46.65 25.30 -28.30
CA GLU A 33 46.99 25.54 -26.89
C GLU A 33 46.05 24.76 -25.97
N THR A 34 46.64 23.84 -25.22
CA THR A 34 46.14 23.08 -24.09
C THR A 34 45.57 24.01 -22.99
N ALA A 35 44.28 23.92 -22.75
CA ALA A 35 43.64 24.47 -21.56
C ALA A 35 42.99 23.36 -20.73
N THR A 36 43.46 23.24 -19.53
CA THR A 36 43.05 22.37 -18.42
C THR A 36 41.55 22.52 -18.15
N GLU A 37 40.81 21.43 -18.27
CA GLU A 37 39.43 21.35 -17.84
C GLU A 37 39.34 21.39 -16.31
N GLY A 38 38.80 22.47 -15.80
CA GLY A 38 38.24 22.52 -14.46
C GLY A 38 36.86 21.89 -14.46
N GLY A 39 36.76 20.65 -14.05
CA GLY A 39 35.49 19.98 -13.83
C GLY A 39 34.67 20.70 -12.74
N THR A 40 33.60 21.36 -13.13
CA THR A 40 32.50 21.66 -12.21
C THR A 40 31.70 20.37 -12.06
N ASP A 41 31.96 19.72 -10.95
CA ASP A 41 31.09 18.65 -10.41
C ASP A 41 29.73 19.31 -10.06
N THR A 42 28.83 19.30 -11.03
CA THR A 42 27.41 19.54 -10.73
C THR A 42 26.89 18.24 -10.13
N GLY A 43 26.75 18.26 -8.80
CA GLY A 43 26.07 17.20 -8.06
C GLY A 43 24.78 16.84 -8.78
N GLN A 44 24.81 15.69 -9.43
CA GLN A 44 23.64 15.03 -9.96
C GLN A 44 22.88 14.55 -8.73
N GLU A 45 21.85 15.30 -8.34
CA GLU A 45 20.81 14.76 -7.48
C GLU A 45 20.30 13.52 -8.21
N GLY A 46 20.57 12.34 -7.62
CA GLY A 46 20.22 11.08 -8.25
C GLY A 46 18.70 11.00 -8.38
N GLU A 47 18.23 11.19 -9.62
CA GLU A 47 16.97 10.58 -10.02
C GLU A 47 17.13 9.09 -9.70
N ALA A 48 16.27 8.56 -8.83
CA ALA A 48 16.20 7.14 -8.56
C ALA A 48 15.81 6.47 -9.90
N SER A 49 16.83 6.02 -10.64
CA SER A 49 16.64 5.24 -11.85
C SER A 49 15.98 3.92 -11.43
N GLY A 50 15.06 3.40 -12.25
CA GLY A 50 14.28 2.20 -12.04
C GLY A 50 15.09 0.91 -11.96
N ASP A 51 15.90 0.75 -10.91
CA ASP A 51 16.83 -0.36 -10.70
C ASP A 51 16.56 -1.12 -9.39
N THR A 52 15.32 -1.03 -8.84
CA THR A 52 15.02 -1.70 -7.56
C THR A 52 15.17 -3.20 -7.66
N LEU A 53 14.71 -3.83 -8.77
CA LEU A 53 14.90 -5.25 -8.99
C LEU A 53 16.38 -5.65 -8.94
N GLN A 54 17.25 -4.92 -9.63
CA GLN A 54 18.69 -5.18 -9.65
C GLN A 54 19.29 -4.98 -8.24
N THR A 55 18.88 -3.92 -7.52
CA THR A 55 19.34 -3.65 -6.16
C THR A 55 18.96 -4.79 -5.20
N VAL A 56 17.72 -5.28 -5.28
CA VAL A 56 17.21 -6.39 -4.45
C VAL A 56 17.96 -7.68 -4.78
N THR A 57 18.13 -8.00 -6.07
CA THR A 57 18.81 -9.22 -6.50
C THR A 57 20.30 -9.21 -6.15
N ASP A 58 21.01 -8.09 -6.34
CA ASP A 58 22.42 -7.95 -5.98
C ASP A 58 22.66 -8.03 -4.47
N ARG A 59 21.74 -7.49 -3.69
CA ARG A 59 21.77 -7.57 -2.23
C ARG A 59 21.36 -8.95 -1.71
N GLY A 60 20.54 -9.67 -2.45
CA GLY A 60 19.98 -10.97 -2.06
C GLY A 60 18.97 -10.90 -0.90
N THR A 61 18.36 -9.73 -0.66
CA THR A 61 17.38 -9.50 0.41
C THR A 61 16.41 -8.40 -0.02
N LEU A 62 15.12 -8.61 0.23
CA LEU A 62 14.08 -7.60 0.06
C LEU A 62 13.93 -6.80 1.36
N VAL A 63 13.98 -5.47 1.32
CA VAL A 63 13.64 -4.62 2.46
C VAL A 63 12.19 -4.18 2.34
N CYS A 64 11.32 -4.73 3.19
CA CYS A 64 9.88 -4.50 3.16
C CYS A 64 9.43 -3.63 4.34
N GLY A 65 8.79 -2.49 4.05
CA GLY A 65 8.21 -1.61 5.07
C GLY A 65 6.85 -2.13 5.55
N VAL A 66 6.71 -2.34 6.85
CA VAL A 66 5.52 -2.90 7.49
C VAL A 66 5.09 -2.08 8.72
N ASN A 67 3.90 -2.35 9.25
CA ASN A 67 3.44 -1.73 10.50
C ASN A 67 4.16 -2.30 11.73
N GLY A 68 4.16 -3.61 11.87
CA GLY A 68 4.77 -4.31 13.00
C GLY A 68 3.93 -4.37 14.28
N ALA A 69 2.81 -3.65 14.36
CA ALA A 69 1.98 -3.54 15.56
C ALA A 69 0.48 -3.82 15.30
N VAL A 70 0.13 -4.42 14.14
CA VAL A 70 -1.26 -4.76 13.80
C VAL A 70 -1.40 -6.27 13.65
N PRO A 71 -1.96 -6.96 14.65
CA PRO A 71 -2.24 -8.40 14.59
C PRO A 71 -3.06 -8.75 13.34
N GLY A 72 -2.72 -9.86 12.72
CA GLY A 72 -3.35 -10.32 11.48
C GLY A 72 -2.79 -9.66 10.20
N PHE A 73 -2.23 -8.45 10.24
CA PHE A 73 -1.62 -7.79 9.06
C PHE A 73 -0.10 -7.83 9.09
N SER A 74 0.51 -7.15 10.04
CA SER A 74 1.94 -7.28 10.34
C SER A 74 2.15 -7.06 11.83
N PHE A 75 2.61 -8.09 12.51
CA PHE A 75 2.77 -8.08 13.96
C PHE A 75 4.09 -8.73 14.34
N ALA A 76 4.86 -8.03 15.19
CA ALA A 76 6.10 -8.53 15.76
C ALA A 76 5.78 -9.34 17.02
N ASP A 77 6.24 -10.61 17.09
CA ASP A 77 6.21 -11.39 18.31
C ASP A 77 7.31 -10.96 19.30
N GLU A 78 7.38 -11.60 20.46
CA GLU A 78 8.38 -11.29 21.52
C GLU A 78 9.81 -11.56 21.04
N GLU A 79 10.00 -12.45 20.08
CA GLU A 79 11.28 -12.79 19.44
C GLU A 79 11.64 -11.84 18.30
N GLY A 80 10.72 -10.97 17.88
CA GLY A 80 10.88 -9.99 16.79
C GLY A 80 10.54 -10.54 15.40
N ASN A 81 9.93 -11.75 15.30
CA ASN A 81 9.47 -12.26 14.02
C ASN A 81 8.20 -11.54 13.59
N ILE A 82 8.16 -11.12 12.33
CA ILE A 82 6.99 -10.45 11.75
C ILE A 82 6.12 -11.47 11.02
N THR A 83 4.84 -11.53 11.39
CA THR A 83 3.83 -12.39 10.76
C THR A 83 2.58 -11.61 10.41
N GLY A 84 1.77 -12.13 9.48
CA GLY A 84 0.49 -11.55 9.11
C GLY A 84 0.29 -11.46 7.59
N PHE A 85 -0.86 -10.95 7.19
CA PHE A 85 -1.30 -10.81 5.81
C PHE A 85 -0.33 -9.95 4.97
N ASP A 86 0.04 -8.77 5.46
CA ASP A 86 0.99 -7.88 4.79
C ASP A 86 2.40 -8.52 4.76
N ALA A 87 2.79 -9.21 5.84
CA ALA A 87 4.08 -9.90 5.93
C ALA A 87 4.19 -11.05 4.92
N ASP A 88 3.09 -11.78 4.67
CA ASP A 88 3.08 -12.83 3.65
C ASP A 88 3.19 -12.26 2.24
N TYR A 89 2.64 -11.07 1.95
CA TYR A 89 2.90 -10.39 0.68
C TYR A 89 4.36 -9.93 0.52
N CYS A 90 5.04 -9.50 1.60
CA CYS A 90 6.48 -9.26 1.55
C CYS A 90 7.24 -10.55 1.17
N ARG A 91 6.90 -11.69 1.78
CA ARG A 91 7.46 -13.00 1.47
C ARG A 91 7.15 -13.47 0.04
N ALA A 92 5.94 -13.17 -0.44
CA ALA A 92 5.54 -13.45 -1.82
C ALA A 92 6.43 -12.72 -2.83
N VAL A 93 6.71 -11.44 -2.60
CA VAL A 93 7.63 -10.65 -3.45
C VAL A 93 9.04 -11.24 -3.38
N ALA A 94 9.56 -11.57 -2.19
CA ALA A 94 10.89 -12.17 -2.05
C ALA A 94 10.97 -13.55 -2.75
N ALA A 95 9.96 -14.40 -2.60
CA ALA A 95 9.88 -15.67 -3.32
C ALA A 95 9.92 -15.49 -4.83
N ALA A 96 9.18 -14.49 -5.37
CA ALA A 96 9.13 -14.21 -6.81
C ALA A 96 10.47 -13.73 -7.39
N VAL A 97 11.21 -12.90 -6.64
CA VAL A 97 12.41 -12.23 -7.18
C VAL A 97 13.73 -12.81 -6.69
N LEU A 98 13.72 -13.56 -5.58
CA LEU A 98 14.92 -14.17 -4.99
C LEU A 98 14.83 -15.71 -4.91
N GLY A 99 13.62 -16.28 -5.14
CA GLY A 99 13.38 -17.72 -4.95
C GLY A 99 13.40 -18.17 -3.48
N ASP A 100 13.43 -17.23 -2.54
CA ASP A 100 13.49 -17.49 -1.10
C ASP A 100 12.54 -16.54 -0.35
N PRO A 101 11.42 -17.04 0.22
CA PRO A 101 10.47 -16.22 0.96
C PRO A 101 11.02 -15.65 2.28
N ASP A 102 12.09 -16.23 2.80
CA ASP A 102 12.72 -15.80 4.05
C ASP A 102 13.80 -14.73 3.83
N ALA A 103 14.16 -14.45 2.56
CA ALA A 103 15.10 -13.40 2.20
C ALA A 103 14.44 -11.99 2.29
N VAL A 104 13.82 -11.68 3.43
CA VAL A 104 13.13 -10.41 3.73
C VAL A 104 13.70 -9.78 4.99
N GLU A 105 14.07 -8.50 4.89
CA GLU A 105 14.29 -7.62 6.02
C GLU A 105 13.02 -6.80 6.26
N PHE A 106 12.37 -6.97 7.38
CA PHE A 106 11.19 -6.19 7.74
C PHE A 106 11.59 -4.88 8.42
N ARG A 107 11.13 -3.76 7.87
CA ARG A 107 11.32 -2.42 8.44
C ARG A 107 10.00 -1.93 9.01
N GLN A 108 9.91 -1.83 10.34
CA GLN A 108 8.72 -1.28 11.02
C GLN A 108 8.70 0.24 10.87
N LEU A 109 7.57 0.80 10.43
CA LEU A 109 7.40 2.22 10.14
C LEU A 109 6.09 2.75 10.72
N THR A 110 6.11 3.98 11.23
CA THR A 110 4.87 4.70 11.57
C THR A 110 4.11 5.12 10.30
N ALA A 111 2.88 5.60 10.46
CA ALA A 111 2.10 6.08 9.32
C ALA A 111 2.73 7.32 8.66
N GLU A 112 3.39 8.18 9.43
CA GLU A 112 4.07 9.37 8.92
C GLU A 112 5.39 9.06 8.21
N GLN A 113 6.13 8.05 8.68
CA GLN A 113 7.46 7.72 8.15
C GLN A 113 7.42 6.97 6.81
N ARG A 114 6.34 6.24 6.51
CA ARG A 114 6.30 5.22 5.45
C ARG A 114 6.64 5.76 4.05
N PHE A 115 6.09 6.91 3.64
CA PHE A 115 6.35 7.45 2.31
C PHE A 115 7.75 8.07 2.21
N THR A 116 8.24 8.73 3.26
CA THR A 116 9.60 9.25 3.31
C THR A 116 10.63 8.12 3.23
N ALA A 117 10.42 7.02 3.96
CA ALA A 117 11.28 5.84 3.91
C ALA A 117 11.27 5.18 2.52
N LEU A 118 10.09 5.11 1.87
CA LEU A 118 9.96 4.59 0.51
C LEU A 118 10.70 5.47 -0.51
N GLN A 119 10.48 6.78 -0.48
CA GLN A 119 11.13 7.72 -1.40
C GLN A 119 12.64 7.80 -1.18
N GLY A 120 13.08 7.75 0.08
CA GLY A 120 14.49 7.75 0.45
C GLY A 120 15.25 6.46 0.12
N GLY A 121 14.55 5.41 -0.38
CA GLY A 121 15.17 4.12 -0.68
C GLY A 121 15.59 3.32 0.56
N GLU A 122 15.04 3.66 1.73
CA GLU A 122 15.25 2.87 2.96
C GLU A 122 14.51 1.53 2.92
N ILE A 123 13.46 1.45 2.09
CA ILE A 123 12.70 0.25 1.79
C ILE A 123 12.51 0.10 0.28
N ASP A 124 12.39 -1.12 -0.21
CA ASP A 124 12.16 -1.44 -1.62
C ASP A 124 10.68 -1.45 -1.96
N VAL A 125 9.87 -1.88 -1.02
CA VAL A 125 8.40 -1.95 -1.13
C VAL A 125 7.77 -1.64 0.22
N LEU A 126 6.61 -0.98 0.19
CA LEU A 126 5.80 -0.70 1.37
C LEU A 126 4.56 -1.57 1.34
N ILE A 127 4.40 -2.50 2.29
CA ILE A 127 3.21 -3.33 2.46
C ILE A 127 2.75 -3.20 3.93
N ARG A 128 1.91 -2.18 4.17
CA ARG A 128 1.62 -1.68 5.52
C ARG A 128 0.20 -1.10 5.58
N ASN A 129 -0.82 -1.92 5.38
CA ASN A 129 -2.21 -1.45 5.40
C ASN A 129 -2.34 0.00 4.87
N THR A 130 -1.80 0.22 3.66
CA THR A 130 -1.70 1.57 3.07
C THR A 130 -2.82 1.79 2.07
N THR A 131 -3.70 2.74 2.37
CA THR A 131 -4.85 3.08 1.52
C THR A 131 -4.41 3.79 0.25
N TRP A 132 -4.84 3.28 -0.89
CA TRP A 132 -4.68 3.92 -2.19
C TRP A 132 -5.61 5.13 -2.32
N THR A 133 -5.04 6.30 -2.49
CA THR A 133 -5.76 7.55 -2.74
C THR A 133 -5.11 8.33 -3.87
N ALA A 134 -5.89 9.17 -4.56
CA ALA A 134 -5.37 10.01 -5.63
C ALA A 134 -4.24 10.95 -5.16
N THR A 135 -4.29 11.42 -3.91
CA THR A 135 -3.23 12.28 -3.35
C THR A 135 -1.94 11.50 -3.15
N ARG A 136 -2.00 10.30 -2.56
CA ARG A 136 -0.82 9.45 -2.35
C ARG A 136 -0.20 9.02 -3.67
N ASP A 137 -1.04 8.60 -4.61
CA ASP A 137 -0.61 8.17 -5.94
C ASP A 137 0.00 9.33 -6.76
N GLY A 138 -0.53 10.55 -6.62
CA GLY A 138 -0.12 11.69 -7.44
C GLY A 138 0.86 12.66 -6.78
N SER A 139 1.03 12.63 -5.46
CA SER A 139 1.81 13.67 -4.75
C SER A 139 2.84 13.11 -3.77
N GLU A 140 2.74 11.85 -3.38
CA GLU A 140 3.65 11.23 -2.41
C GLU A 140 4.76 10.41 -3.09
N GLY A 141 4.91 10.51 -4.42
CA GLY A 141 5.89 9.76 -5.19
C GLY A 141 5.72 8.24 -5.06
N ALA A 142 4.47 7.79 -5.09
CA ALA A 142 4.06 6.43 -4.75
C ALA A 142 3.20 5.82 -5.85
N THR A 143 3.60 4.67 -6.38
CA THR A 143 2.81 3.86 -7.31
C THR A 143 2.18 2.70 -6.56
N PHE A 144 0.85 2.60 -6.58
CA PHE A 144 0.11 1.51 -5.94
C PHE A 144 -0.03 0.30 -6.85
N ALA A 145 0.20 -0.90 -6.30
CA ALA A 145 -0.14 -2.17 -6.93
C ALA A 145 -1.62 -2.52 -6.71
N THR A 146 -2.07 -3.65 -7.27
CA THR A 146 -3.42 -4.20 -7.07
C THR A 146 -3.76 -4.23 -5.57
N THR A 147 -4.97 -3.76 -5.25
CA THR A 147 -5.51 -3.78 -3.88
C THR A 147 -5.52 -5.18 -3.32
N THR A 148 -4.84 -5.37 -2.19
CA THR A 148 -4.79 -6.66 -1.46
C THR A 148 -5.92 -6.80 -0.46
N PHE A 149 -6.46 -5.69 0.07
CA PHE A 149 -7.55 -5.74 1.04
C PHE A 149 -8.49 -4.55 0.87
N TYR A 150 -9.75 -4.83 0.60
CA TYR A 150 -10.83 -3.83 0.52
C TYR A 150 -11.41 -3.64 1.91
N ASP A 151 -11.14 -2.49 2.51
CA ASP A 151 -11.60 -2.11 3.85
C ASP A 151 -12.45 -0.85 3.84
N GLY A 152 -12.84 -0.42 5.00
CA GLY A 152 -13.52 0.83 5.28
C GLY A 152 -13.16 1.34 6.66
N GLN A 153 -13.19 2.66 6.84
CA GLN A 153 -12.99 3.26 8.15
C GLN A 153 -14.23 3.09 9.02
N GLY A 154 -14.01 2.73 10.29
CA GLY A 154 -15.03 2.64 11.31
C GLY A 154 -14.65 3.39 12.58
N LEU A 155 -15.53 3.26 13.58
CA LEU A 155 -15.32 3.76 14.92
C LEU A 155 -15.51 2.62 15.91
N MET A 156 -14.67 2.57 16.92
CA MET A 156 -14.74 1.63 18.04
C MET A 156 -14.92 2.39 19.34
N VAL A 157 -15.81 1.89 20.17
CA VAL A 157 -16.15 2.47 21.47
C VAL A 157 -16.13 1.41 22.56
N LYS A 158 -16.11 1.82 23.83
CA LYS A 158 -16.31 0.90 24.95
C LYS A 158 -17.76 0.41 24.97
N ALA A 159 -17.98 -0.88 25.25
CA ALA A 159 -19.30 -1.51 25.24
C ALA A 159 -20.27 -0.87 26.26
N ASP A 160 -19.75 -0.34 27.34
CA ASP A 160 -20.51 0.32 28.42
C ASP A 160 -20.70 1.83 28.19
N SER A 161 -20.22 2.39 27.06
CA SER A 161 -20.31 3.82 26.75
C SER A 161 -21.75 4.31 26.49
N GLY A 162 -22.65 3.41 26.10
CA GLY A 162 -24.00 3.74 25.66
C GLY A 162 -24.09 4.30 24.23
N VAL A 163 -22.97 4.35 23.50
CA VAL A 163 -22.88 4.75 22.09
C VAL A 163 -23.26 3.54 21.21
N SER A 164 -24.15 3.73 20.27
CA SER A 164 -24.64 2.69 19.35
C SER A 164 -24.54 3.07 17.87
N GLU A 165 -24.44 4.36 17.56
CA GLU A 165 -24.36 4.90 16.22
C GLU A 165 -23.48 6.16 16.18
N LEU A 166 -23.07 6.58 14.99
CA LEU A 166 -22.21 7.74 14.79
C LEU A 166 -22.77 9.03 15.43
N ALA A 167 -24.08 9.23 15.36
CA ALA A 167 -24.76 10.43 15.92
C ALA A 167 -24.61 10.57 17.44
N ASP A 168 -24.43 9.46 18.15
CA ASP A 168 -24.23 9.46 19.61
C ASP A 168 -22.89 10.06 20.03
N LEU A 169 -21.94 10.20 19.07
CA LEU A 169 -20.60 10.76 19.29
C LEU A 169 -20.55 12.29 19.17
N GLN A 170 -21.67 12.98 19.14
CA GLN A 170 -21.73 14.46 19.10
C GLN A 170 -20.81 15.10 20.14
N GLY A 171 -19.80 15.87 19.67
CA GLY A 171 -18.83 16.57 20.53
C GLY A 171 -17.76 15.69 21.18
N ALA A 172 -17.69 14.41 20.80
CA ALA A 172 -16.72 13.46 21.36
C ALA A 172 -15.29 13.75 20.94
N THR A 173 -14.33 13.38 21.80
CA THR A 173 -12.92 13.26 21.43
C THR A 173 -12.70 11.88 20.85
N VAL A 174 -12.07 11.82 19.67
CA VAL A 174 -11.81 10.58 18.92
C VAL A 174 -10.30 10.40 18.73
N CYS A 175 -9.75 9.29 19.25
CA CYS A 175 -8.37 8.90 19.03
C CYS A 175 -8.15 8.44 17.59
N VAL A 176 -7.06 8.89 16.98
CA VAL A 176 -6.70 8.55 15.59
C VAL A 176 -5.17 8.62 15.42
N LEU A 177 -4.63 7.83 14.50
CA LEU A 177 -3.21 7.91 14.13
C LEU A 177 -2.96 9.10 13.18
N SER A 178 -1.90 9.88 13.45
CA SER A 178 -1.45 10.95 12.57
C SER A 178 -0.92 10.40 11.23
N GLY A 179 -1.01 11.22 10.16
CA GLY A 179 -0.54 10.86 8.82
C GLY A 179 -1.39 9.80 8.11
N THR A 180 -2.64 9.63 8.53
CA THR A 180 -3.55 8.61 7.99
C THR A 180 -4.70 9.24 7.19
N THR A 181 -5.30 8.45 6.27
CA THR A 181 -6.58 8.79 5.63
C THR A 181 -7.68 8.91 6.67
N THR A 182 -7.64 8.09 7.72
CA THR A 182 -8.66 8.06 8.77
C THR A 182 -8.68 9.33 9.62
N GLU A 183 -7.55 10.00 9.80
CA GLU A 183 -7.48 11.34 10.41
C GLU A 183 -8.16 12.40 9.54
N LEU A 184 -7.86 12.42 8.24
CA LEU A 184 -8.46 13.35 7.29
C LEU A 184 -9.98 13.13 7.13
N ASN A 185 -10.38 11.88 7.01
CA ASN A 185 -11.79 11.50 6.87
C ASN A 185 -12.60 11.87 8.13
N LEU A 186 -12.04 11.69 9.33
CA LEU A 186 -12.68 12.08 10.59
C LEU A 186 -13.01 13.56 10.63
N THR A 187 -12.08 14.41 10.21
CA THR A 187 -12.27 15.86 10.13
C THR A 187 -13.39 16.20 9.13
N THR A 188 -13.30 15.63 7.93
CA THR A 188 -14.30 15.86 6.87
C THR A 188 -15.70 15.40 7.30
N LEU A 189 -15.80 14.22 7.92
CA LEU A 189 -17.05 13.67 8.43
C LEU A 189 -17.66 14.58 9.52
N SER A 190 -16.82 15.02 10.47
CA SER A 190 -17.25 15.89 11.56
C SER A 190 -17.87 17.19 11.07
N GLU A 191 -17.26 17.78 10.02
CA GLU A 191 -17.78 18.99 9.39
C GLU A 191 -19.08 18.73 8.60
N ALA A 192 -19.12 17.67 7.80
CA ALA A 192 -20.24 17.34 6.92
C ALA A 192 -21.51 16.99 7.70
N GLU A 193 -21.38 16.24 8.78
CA GLU A 193 -22.49 15.79 9.63
C GLU A 193 -22.76 16.74 10.81
N GLY A 194 -21.93 17.76 11.00
CA GLY A 194 -22.07 18.72 12.11
C GLY A 194 -21.84 18.11 13.48
N LEU A 195 -21.05 17.05 13.59
CA LEU A 195 -20.86 16.27 14.83
C LEU A 195 -19.93 16.95 15.82
N ASN A 196 -19.15 17.96 15.41
CA ASN A 196 -18.17 18.65 16.25
C ASN A 196 -17.20 17.68 16.97
N LEU A 197 -16.76 16.63 16.28
CA LEU A 197 -15.77 15.69 16.79
C LEU A 197 -14.41 16.39 16.97
N THR A 198 -13.68 16.00 18.00
CA THR A 198 -12.33 16.52 18.26
C THR A 198 -11.33 15.39 18.04
N PRO A 199 -10.55 15.40 16.93
CA PRO A 199 -9.48 14.45 16.75
C PRO A 199 -8.40 14.64 17.82
N GLN A 200 -7.98 13.53 18.42
CA GLN A 200 -6.77 13.45 19.24
C GLN A 200 -5.79 12.51 18.55
N THR A 201 -4.70 13.06 18.04
CA THR A 201 -3.75 12.36 17.19
C THR A 201 -2.61 11.74 17.99
N PHE A 202 -2.14 10.58 17.54
CA PHE A 202 -1.03 9.81 18.08
C PHE A 202 -0.11 9.33 16.96
N GLU A 203 1.19 9.16 17.26
CA GLU A 203 2.16 8.71 16.26
C GLU A 203 2.13 7.18 16.05
N ASP A 204 1.80 6.42 17.10
CA ASP A 204 1.82 4.95 17.10
C ASP A 204 0.59 4.33 17.78
N ASN A 205 0.37 3.03 17.51
CA ASN A 205 -0.77 2.29 18.01
C ASN A 205 -0.71 2.08 19.53
N GLU A 206 0.47 1.91 20.13
CA GLU A 206 0.63 1.60 21.55
C GLU A 206 0.21 2.80 22.42
N THR A 207 0.70 3.99 22.08
CA THR A 207 0.33 5.22 22.78
C THR A 207 -1.14 5.57 22.58
N LEU A 208 -1.69 5.35 21.37
CA LEU A 208 -3.10 5.55 21.08
C LEU A 208 -3.98 4.59 21.90
N GLN A 209 -3.65 3.29 21.89
CA GLN A 209 -4.39 2.28 22.65
C GLN A 209 -4.39 2.63 24.15
N SER A 210 -3.24 2.95 24.70
CA SER A 210 -3.09 3.35 26.11
C SER A 210 -3.97 4.57 26.47
N ALA A 211 -4.03 5.58 25.59
CA ALA A 211 -4.88 6.75 25.77
C ALA A 211 -6.38 6.39 25.73
N PHE A 212 -6.78 5.53 24.80
CA PHE A 212 -8.17 5.05 24.69
C PHE A 212 -8.57 4.19 25.90
N GLU A 213 -7.70 3.30 26.36
CA GLU A 213 -7.89 2.49 27.57
C GLU A 213 -8.10 3.37 28.82
N GLN A 214 -7.32 4.45 28.93
CA GLN A 214 -7.44 5.43 30.04
C GLN A 214 -8.65 6.37 29.91
N GLY A 215 -9.44 6.25 28.84
CA GLY A 215 -10.64 7.06 28.61
C GLY A 215 -10.34 8.52 28.21
N GLN A 216 -9.15 8.78 27.64
CA GLN A 216 -8.83 10.11 27.10
C GLN A 216 -9.64 10.43 25.87
N CYS A 217 -10.08 9.40 25.12
CA CYS A 217 -10.98 9.48 23.97
C CYS A 217 -12.24 8.64 24.22
N GLN A 218 -13.37 9.10 23.71
CA GLN A 218 -14.64 8.37 23.76
C GLN A 218 -14.75 7.31 22.66
N ALA A 219 -14.03 7.52 21.55
CA ALA A 219 -13.96 6.57 20.44
C ALA A 219 -12.53 6.48 19.88
N TRP A 220 -12.26 5.39 19.17
CA TRP A 220 -11.07 5.19 18.35
C TRP A 220 -11.52 4.98 16.90
N THR A 221 -10.94 5.70 15.94
CA THR A 221 -11.22 5.50 14.51
C THR A 221 -9.99 4.98 13.78
N SER A 222 -10.20 3.98 12.93
CA SER A 222 -9.23 3.37 12.03
C SER A 222 -9.93 2.52 10.97
N ASP A 223 -9.17 1.81 10.14
CA ASP A 223 -9.67 0.73 9.30
C ASP A 223 -10.42 -0.29 10.16
N LYS A 224 -11.58 -0.77 9.72
CA LYS A 224 -12.38 -1.74 10.49
C LYS A 224 -11.61 -3.01 10.80
N SER A 225 -10.78 -3.47 9.89
CA SER A 225 -9.92 -4.63 10.10
C SER A 225 -8.89 -4.40 11.21
N GLN A 226 -8.29 -3.19 11.26
CA GLN A 226 -7.38 -2.82 12.36
C GLN A 226 -8.13 -2.71 13.70
N LEU A 227 -9.34 -2.15 13.71
CA LEU A 227 -10.17 -2.10 14.92
C LEU A 227 -10.54 -3.53 15.39
N ALA A 228 -10.82 -4.46 14.48
CA ALA A 228 -11.05 -5.86 14.80
C ALA A 228 -9.80 -6.51 15.41
N ALA A 229 -8.61 -6.20 14.87
CA ALA A 229 -7.34 -6.68 15.41
C ALA A 229 -7.09 -6.19 16.85
N VAL A 230 -7.30 -4.90 17.10
CA VAL A 230 -7.20 -4.33 18.46
C VAL A 230 -8.22 -4.98 19.40
N LYS A 231 -9.47 -5.07 18.95
CA LYS A 231 -10.55 -5.70 19.73
C LYS A 231 -10.21 -7.14 20.12
N SER A 232 -9.68 -7.94 19.19
CA SER A 232 -9.37 -9.35 19.41
C SER A 232 -8.30 -9.59 20.50
N ASN A 233 -7.44 -8.60 20.75
CA ASN A 233 -6.34 -8.64 21.71
C ASN A 233 -6.54 -7.68 22.89
N PHE A 234 -7.78 -7.16 23.08
CA PHE A 234 -8.02 -6.21 24.15
C PHE A 234 -7.87 -6.88 25.53
N PRO A 235 -7.21 -6.22 26.50
CA PRO A 235 -6.90 -6.84 27.79
C PRO A 235 -8.14 -7.32 28.56
N GLU A 236 -8.10 -8.54 29.08
CA GLU A 236 -9.19 -9.15 29.86
C GLU A 236 -9.54 -8.34 31.11
N GLU A 237 -8.56 -7.72 31.76
CA GLU A 237 -8.76 -6.83 32.92
C GLU A 237 -9.54 -5.54 32.57
N GLN A 238 -9.67 -5.23 31.30
CA GLN A 238 -10.44 -4.09 30.77
C GLN A 238 -11.73 -4.52 30.07
N GLY A 239 -12.10 -5.79 30.18
CA GLY A 239 -13.34 -6.34 29.61
C GLY A 239 -13.11 -7.27 28.42
N GLY A 240 -11.88 -7.48 28.00
CA GLY A 240 -11.54 -8.33 26.85
C GLY A 240 -12.18 -7.86 25.54
N PRO A 241 -12.26 -8.70 24.52
CA PRO A 241 -12.91 -8.36 23.25
C PRO A 241 -14.37 -7.90 23.38
N ASP A 242 -15.11 -8.41 24.37
CA ASP A 242 -16.49 -8.04 24.62
C ASP A 242 -16.63 -6.66 25.27
N GLY A 243 -15.55 -6.10 25.80
CA GLY A 243 -15.47 -4.74 26.33
C GLY A 243 -15.49 -3.65 25.26
N LEU A 244 -15.41 -4.01 23.97
CA LEU A 244 -15.36 -3.10 22.84
C LEU A 244 -16.46 -3.39 21.80
N VAL A 245 -16.97 -2.34 21.18
CA VAL A 245 -17.93 -2.41 20.06
C VAL A 245 -17.39 -1.59 18.90
N ILE A 246 -17.31 -2.22 17.72
CA ILE A 246 -17.09 -1.52 16.46
C ILE A 246 -18.48 -1.17 15.91
N LEU A 247 -18.71 0.12 15.66
CA LEU A 247 -19.98 0.59 15.12
C LEU A 247 -20.21 0.07 13.70
N GLU A 248 -21.48 -0.12 13.33
CA GLU A 248 -21.82 -0.61 11.98
C GLU A 248 -21.48 0.39 10.88
N ASP A 249 -21.49 1.69 11.21
CA ASP A 249 -21.16 2.75 10.27
C ASP A 249 -19.81 2.53 9.60
N THR A 250 -19.77 2.75 8.27
CA THR A 250 -18.54 2.76 7.47
C THR A 250 -18.43 4.13 6.83
N ILE A 251 -17.45 4.91 7.25
CA ILE A 251 -17.35 6.32 6.92
C ILE A 251 -16.47 6.64 5.72
N SER A 252 -15.70 5.66 5.23
CA SER A 252 -14.89 5.79 4.00
C SER A 252 -14.66 4.44 3.32
N LYS A 253 -14.05 4.49 2.15
CA LYS A 253 -13.47 3.34 1.45
C LYS A 253 -11.95 3.36 1.67
N GLU A 254 -11.40 2.24 2.11
CA GLU A 254 -9.98 2.09 2.36
C GLU A 254 -9.44 0.87 1.55
N PRO A 255 -9.16 1.05 0.23
CA PRO A 255 -8.51 0.02 -0.57
C PRO A 255 -7.02 -0.02 -0.20
N LEU A 256 -6.60 -1.07 0.50
CA LEU A 256 -5.23 -1.25 0.97
C LEU A 256 -4.42 -2.03 -0.06
N GLY A 257 -3.18 -1.62 -0.31
CA GLY A 257 -2.32 -2.33 -1.25
C GLY A 257 -0.83 -2.04 -1.06
N PRO A 258 0.02 -2.85 -1.70
CA PRO A 258 1.46 -2.59 -1.76
C PRO A 258 1.77 -1.31 -2.53
N VAL A 259 2.87 -0.66 -2.16
CA VAL A 259 3.30 0.60 -2.75
C VAL A 259 4.78 0.54 -3.09
N THR A 260 5.14 1.02 -4.27
CA THR A 260 6.50 1.17 -4.76
C THR A 260 6.81 2.64 -5.04
N ARG A 261 8.09 2.99 -5.21
CA ARG A 261 8.48 4.34 -5.63
C ARG A 261 8.02 4.62 -7.06
N ASP A 262 7.66 5.86 -7.33
CA ASP A 262 7.45 6.35 -8.68
C ASP A 262 8.72 6.25 -9.52
N GLY A 263 8.53 6.12 -10.84
CA GLY A 263 9.63 6.08 -11.80
C GLY A 263 10.26 4.70 -12.03
N ASP A 264 9.93 3.70 -11.20
CA ASP A 264 10.34 2.29 -11.39
C ASP A 264 9.16 1.43 -11.84
N SER A 265 8.80 1.55 -13.10
CA SER A 265 7.65 0.84 -13.66
C SER A 265 7.85 -0.68 -13.68
N GLN A 266 9.09 -1.17 -13.85
CA GLN A 266 9.38 -2.61 -13.82
C GLN A 266 9.12 -3.19 -12.43
N TRP A 267 9.65 -2.54 -11.39
CA TRP A 267 9.45 -2.98 -10.02
C TRP A 267 7.98 -2.94 -9.61
N SER A 268 7.28 -1.84 -9.97
CA SER A 268 5.85 -1.71 -9.71
C SER A 268 5.04 -2.82 -10.38
N GLN A 269 5.34 -3.16 -11.62
CA GLN A 269 4.69 -4.27 -12.33
C GLN A 269 5.00 -5.63 -11.69
N ILE A 270 6.23 -5.88 -11.25
CA ILE A 270 6.59 -7.11 -10.53
C ILE A 270 5.75 -7.26 -9.27
N VAL A 271 5.69 -6.23 -8.42
CA VAL A 271 4.90 -6.26 -7.18
C VAL A 271 3.42 -6.46 -7.48
N ASP A 272 2.90 -5.78 -8.50
CA ASP A 272 1.50 -5.90 -8.94
C ASP A 272 1.17 -7.33 -9.40
N TRP A 273 2.00 -7.92 -10.27
CA TRP A 273 1.80 -9.28 -10.75
C TRP A 273 1.98 -10.35 -9.67
N VAL A 274 2.77 -10.10 -8.63
CA VAL A 274 2.84 -11.00 -7.46
C VAL A 274 1.50 -11.04 -6.72
N VAL A 275 0.86 -9.89 -6.50
CA VAL A 275 -0.49 -9.86 -5.92
C VAL A 275 -1.49 -10.57 -6.82
N ILE A 276 -1.50 -10.24 -8.11
CA ILE A 276 -2.38 -10.85 -9.12
C ILE A 276 -2.20 -12.37 -9.15
N ALA A 277 -0.98 -12.88 -9.01
CA ALA A 277 -0.71 -14.32 -8.99
C ALA A 277 -1.43 -15.04 -7.84
N THR A 278 -1.49 -14.45 -6.66
CA THR A 278 -2.21 -15.07 -5.53
C THR A 278 -3.72 -15.16 -5.78
N ILE A 279 -4.30 -14.12 -6.39
CA ILE A 279 -5.72 -14.07 -6.77
C ILE A 279 -6.00 -15.09 -7.89
N GLN A 280 -5.16 -15.11 -8.92
CA GLN A 280 -5.33 -16.02 -10.06
C GLN A 280 -5.18 -17.48 -9.65
N ALA A 281 -4.28 -17.79 -8.71
CA ALA A 281 -4.13 -19.14 -8.16
C ALA A 281 -5.43 -19.61 -7.48
N GLU A 282 -6.07 -18.73 -6.69
CA GLU A 282 -7.35 -19.05 -6.06
C GLU A 282 -8.43 -19.33 -7.13
N GLU A 283 -8.53 -18.51 -8.19
CA GLU A 283 -9.46 -18.74 -9.31
C GLU A 283 -9.23 -20.08 -10.01
N PHE A 284 -7.99 -20.52 -10.12
CA PHE A 284 -7.63 -21.79 -10.73
C PHE A 284 -7.73 -23.00 -9.77
N GLY A 285 -8.02 -22.79 -8.49
CA GLY A 285 -8.02 -23.83 -7.48
C GLY A 285 -6.62 -24.37 -7.13
N ILE A 286 -5.59 -23.54 -7.42
CA ILE A 286 -4.20 -23.82 -7.07
C ILE A 286 -3.94 -23.26 -5.67
N ASN A 287 -3.31 -24.06 -4.82
CA ASN A 287 -3.01 -23.71 -3.44
C ASN A 287 -1.63 -24.22 -3.03
N GLN A 288 -1.18 -23.86 -1.83
CA GLN A 288 0.13 -24.25 -1.29
C GLN A 288 0.34 -25.77 -1.28
N GLY A 289 -0.73 -26.52 -1.00
CA GLY A 289 -0.66 -27.98 -0.87
C GLY A 289 -0.65 -28.73 -2.19
N ASN A 290 -1.05 -28.10 -3.32
CA ASN A 290 -1.16 -28.78 -4.60
C ASN A 290 -0.32 -28.20 -5.74
N VAL A 291 0.26 -27.00 -5.58
CA VAL A 291 0.95 -26.28 -6.68
C VAL A 291 2.09 -27.07 -7.32
N GLU A 292 2.90 -27.78 -6.54
CA GLU A 292 4.05 -28.54 -7.07
C GLU A 292 3.67 -29.71 -8.00
N GLY A 293 2.49 -30.27 -7.82
CA GLY A 293 1.99 -31.39 -8.64
C GLY A 293 0.80 -31.02 -9.52
N PHE A 294 0.43 -29.75 -9.57
CA PHE A 294 -0.74 -29.30 -10.30
C PHE A 294 -0.50 -29.38 -11.81
N SER A 295 -1.47 -29.95 -12.53
CA SER A 295 -1.43 -30.03 -13.99
C SER A 295 -2.82 -29.77 -14.56
N SER A 296 -2.87 -29.13 -15.74
CA SER A 296 -4.11 -28.81 -16.43
C SER A 296 -3.90 -28.79 -17.94
N ASP A 297 -4.92 -29.16 -18.69
CA ASP A 297 -4.95 -28.99 -20.15
C ASP A 297 -5.25 -27.54 -20.58
N SER A 298 -5.60 -26.67 -19.63
CA SER A 298 -5.85 -25.25 -19.90
C SER A 298 -4.54 -24.51 -20.22
N PRO A 299 -4.42 -23.89 -21.40
CA PRO A 299 -3.23 -23.12 -21.74
C PRO A 299 -2.94 -21.96 -20.77
N ASP A 300 -3.98 -21.37 -20.17
CA ASP A 300 -3.83 -20.27 -19.22
C ASP A 300 -3.20 -20.77 -17.89
N VAL A 301 -3.63 -21.93 -17.42
CA VAL A 301 -3.06 -22.60 -16.24
C VAL A 301 -1.61 -23.04 -16.51
N GLN A 302 -1.35 -23.61 -17.71
CA GLN A 302 0.01 -24.02 -18.09
C GLN A 302 0.98 -22.81 -18.11
N ARG A 303 0.54 -21.68 -18.67
CA ARG A 303 1.33 -20.43 -18.64
C ARG A 303 1.57 -19.95 -17.22
N PHE A 304 0.53 -19.95 -16.39
CA PHE A 304 0.63 -19.59 -14.98
C PHE A 304 1.67 -20.44 -14.25
N LEU A 305 1.70 -21.74 -14.49
CA LEU A 305 2.63 -22.67 -13.85
C LEU A 305 4.03 -22.72 -14.51
N GLY A 306 4.27 -21.95 -15.56
CA GLY A 306 5.52 -22.03 -16.35
C GLY A 306 5.70 -23.37 -17.09
N GLN A 307 4.63 -24.12 -17.35
CA GLN A 307 4.63 -25.46 -17.94
C GLN A 307 4.30 -25.48 -19.43
N SER A 308 4.28 -24.33 -20.12
CA SER A 308 3.92 -24.25 -21.54
C SER A 308 4.86 -25.10 -22.41
N GLU A 309 4.31 -25.90 -23.34
CA GLU A 309 5.11 -26.61 -24.34
C GLU A 309 5.77 -25.61 -25.30
N GLY A 310 7.09 -25.66 -25.41
CA GLY A 310 7.88 -24.82 -26.30
C GLY A 310 8.78 -23.85 -25.56
N GLU A 311 8.48 -22.57 -25.57
CA GLU A 311 9.19 -21.56 -24.78
C GLU A 311 8.41 -21.32 -23.49
N ALA A 312 9.13 -21.30 -22.35
CA ALA A 312 8.54 -20.92 -21.08
C ALA A 312 7.91 -19.53 -21.19
N PHE A 313 6.71 -19.35 -20.63
CA PHE A 313 6.03 -18.06 -20.67
C PHE A 313 6.82 -17.04 -19.84
N ASP A 314 7.46 -16.10 -20.53
CA ASP A 314 8.08 -14.93 -19.93
C ASP A 314 7.28 -13.69 -20.36
N PRO A 315 6.59 -13.03 -19.43
CA PRO A 315 5.85 -11.80 -19.74
C PRO A 315 6.76 -10.59 -20.01
N GLY A 316 8.10 -10.75 -19.95
CA GLY A 316 9.06 -9.65 -20.14
C GLY A 316 9.15 -8.69 -18.96
N LEU A 317 8.68 -9.10 -17.78
CA LEU A 317 8.73 -8.29 -16.57
C LEU A 317 10.08 -8.36 -15.84
N GLY A 318 10.93 -9.32 -16.23
CA GLY A 318 12.27 -9.50 -15.64
C GLY A 318 12.29 -10.37 -14.39
N PHE A 319 11.27 -11.18 -14.15
CA PHE A 319 11.36 -12.21 -13.11
C PHE A 319 12.54 -13.15 -13.39
N PRO A 320 13.34 -13.49 -12.37
CA PRO A 320 14.53 -14.35 -12.56
C PRO A 320 14.17 -15.81 -12.90
N SER A 321 12.94 -16.24 -12.62
CA SER A 321 12.43 -17.58 -12.88
C SER A 321 11.14 -17.52 -13.69
N THR A 322 10.97 -18.42 -14.66
CA THR A 322 9.69 -18.60 -15.37
C THR A 322 8.63 -19.35 -14.54
N THR A 323 9.05 -19.92 -13.40
CA THR A 323 8.17 -20.60 -12.43
C THR A 323 7.90 -19.74 -11.17
N TRP A 324 8.18 -18.45 -11.24
CA TRP A 324 8.02 -17.54 -10.10
C TRP A 324 6.64 -17.59 -9.43
N THR A 325 5.57 -17.84 -10.22
CA THR A 325 4.22 -18.03 -9.66
C THR A 325 4.13 -19.27 -8.79
N THR A 326 4.77 -20.37 -9.21
CA THR A 326 4.88 -21.59 -8.41
C THR A 326 5.67 -21.34 -7.13
N ASP A 327 6.77 -20.58 -7.21
CA ASP A 327 7.59 -20.21 -6.05
C ASP A 327 6.78 -19.39 -5.05
N VAL A 328 6.00 -18.40 -5.53
CA VAL A 328 5.07 -17.60 -4.69
C VAL A 328 4.03 -18.48 -4.01
N ILE A 329 3.31 -19.32 -4.76
CA ILE A 329 2.22 -20.11 -4.18
C ILE A 329 2.74 -21.21 -3.26
N SER A 330 3.91 -21.80 -3.54
CA SER A 330 4.56 -22.73 -2.62
C SER A 330 4.96 -22.06 -1.31
N ALA A 331 5.38 -20.79 -1.37
CA ALA A 331 5.83 -20.02 -0.22
C ALA A 331 4.67 -19.59 0.71
N VAL A 332 3.66 -18.92 0.13
CA VAL A 332 2.61 -18.23 0.92
C VAL A 332 1.19 -18.74 0.67
N GLY A 333 0.98 -19.56 -0.36
CA GLY A 333 -0.34 -19.99 -0.79
C GLY A 333 -1.05 -19.00 -1.70
N ASN A 334 -2.30 -19.28 -2.06
CA ASN A 334 -3.16 -18.37 -2.80
C ASN A 334 -3.79 -17.31 -1.88
N TYR A 335 -4.50 -16.34 -2.48
CA TYR A 335 -5.12 -15.25 -1.72
C TYR A 335 -6.03 -15.74 -0.59
N GLY A 336 -6.89 -16.73 -0.86
CA GLY A 336 -7.81 -17.29 0.13
C GLY A 336 -7.07 -17.95 1.30
N GLU A 337 -5.94 -18.62 1.04
CA GLU A 337 -5.13 -19.22 2.10
C GLU A 337 -4.45 -18.15 2.97
N ILE A 338 -3.88 -17.09 2.34
CA ILE A 338 -3.29 -15.95 3.07
C ILE A 338 -4.35 -15.26 3.93
N TYR A 339 -5.53 -14.96 3.35
CA TYR A 339 -6.65 -14.34 4.05
C TYR A 339 -7.10 -15.17 5.26
N ASN A 340 -7.41 -16.42 5.02
CA ASN A 340 -7.96 -17.32 6.06
C ASN A 340 -6.96 -17.59 7.19
N ARG A 341 -5.67 -17.63 6.89
CA ARG A 341 -4.60 -17.85 7.87
C ARG A 341 -4.47 -16.69 8.85
N HIS A 342 -4.66 -15.46 8.40
CA HIS A 342 -4.30 -14.28 9.18
C HIS A 342 -5.48 -13.47 9.69
N VAL A 343 -6.53 -13.33 8.89
CA VAL A 343 -7.63 -12.42 9.21
C VAL A 343 -9.02 -13.06 9.08
N GLY A 344 -9.10 -14.25 8.50
CA GLY A 344 -10.35 -14.94 8.16
C GLY A 344 -11.22 -15.35 9.36
N PRO A 345 -12.40 -15.94 9.08
CA PRO A 345 -13.43 -16.25 10.08
C PRO A 345 -12.95 -17.17 11.23
N ASP A 346 -11.97 -18.03 10.97
CA ASP A 346 -11.42 -18.97 11.96
C ASP A 346 -10.28 -18.36 12.79
N THR A 347 -9.92 -17.09 12.56
CA THR A 347 -8.90 -16.36 13.32
C THR A 347 -9.54 -15.54 14.45
N PRO A 348 -8.76 -15.05 15.43
CA PRO A 348 -9.28 -14.12 16.43
C PRO A 348 -9.93 -12.85 15.88
N LEU A 349 -9.57 -12.43 14.66
CA LEU A 349 -10.16 -11.27 13.98
C LEU A 349 -11.57 -11.57 13.42
N GLY A 350 -11.80 -12.81 13.00
CA GLY A 350 -13.11 -13.31 12.57
C GLY A 350 -13.69 -12.57 11.35
N LEU A 351 -12.85 -12.10 10.40
CA LEU A 351 -13.33 -11.29 9.29
C LEU A 351 -13.88 -12.16 8.16
N GLU A 352 -15.12 -11.86 7.77
CA GLU A 352 -15.71 -12.42 6.55
C GLU A 352 -15.07 -11.79 5.31
N ARG A 353 -14.95 -12.55 4.23
CA ARG A 353 -14.35 -12.09 2.96
C ARG A 353 -15.05 -10.84 2.38
N GLY A 354 -16.36 -10.83 2.30
CA GLY A 354 -17.14 -9.70 1.77
C GLY A 354 -16.62 -9.22 0.41
N LEU A 355 -16.18 -7.96 0.32
CA LEU A 355 -15.58 -7.40 -0.90
C LEU A 355 -14.25 -8.08 -1.27
N ASN A 356 -13.60 -8.75 -0.34
CA ASN A 356 -12.36 -9.50 -0.56
C ASN A 356 -12.59 -10.93 -1.12
N ASN A 357 -13.79 -11.25 -1.56
CA ASN A 357 -14.07 -12.44 -2.36
C ASN A 357 -13.67 -12.25 -3.81
N LEU A 358 -13.51 -13.36 -4.53
CA LEU A 358 -13.34 -13.36 -5.98
C LEU A 358 -14.56 -12.72 -6.66
N TRP A 359 -14.36 -12.13 -7.82
CA TRP A 359 -15.43 -11.53 -8.62
C TRP A 359 -16.55 -12.54 -8.98
N THR A 360 -16.21 -13.82 -9.12
CA THR A 360 -17.17 -14.93 -9.34
C THR A 360 -18.05 -15.20 -8.13
N GLU A 361 -17.66 -14.74 -6.96
CA GLU A 361 -18.37 -14.90 -5.68
C GLU A 361 -18.98 -13.59 -5.18
N GLY A 362 -18.96 -12.55 -6.04
CA GLY A 362 -19.54 -11.25 -5.74
C GLY A 362 -18.60 -10.26 -5.04
N GLY A 363 -17.31 -10.56 -4.95
CA GLY A 363 -16.28 -9.66 -4.45
C GLY A 363 -15.65 -8.79 -5.55
N LEU A 364 -14.55 -8.14 -5.21
CA LEU A 364 -13.81 -7.21 -6.07
C LEU A 364 -12.46 -7.77 -6.55
N LEU A 365 -12.05 -8.96 -6.11
CA LEU A 365 -10.81 -9.58 -6.57
C LEU A 365 -10.98 -10.09 -7.99
N TYR A 366 -10.21 -9.53 -8.91
CA TYR A 366 -10.28 -9.81 -10.34
C TYR A 366 -8.87 -9.84 -10.93
N ALA A 367 -8.39 -11.02 -11.28
CA ALA A 367 -7.08 -11.19 -11.89
C ALA A 367 -7.14 -10.99 -13.41
N PRO A 368 -6.28 -10.15 -14.01
CA PRO A 368 -6.09 -10.10 -15.45
C PRO A 368 -5.55 -11.43 -16.01
N PRO A 369 -5.92 -11.83 -17.24
CA PRO A 369 -5.48 -13.11 -17.78
C PRO A 369 -3.98 -13.16 -18.09
N TYR A 370 -3.37 -14.30 -17.82
CA TYR A 370 -1.96 -14.64 -18.16
C TYR A 370 -1.83 -14.95 -19.66
N ARG A 371 -1.48 -13.93 -20.45
CA ARG A 371 -1.35 -14.06 -21.91
C ARG A 371 -0.15 -13.30 -22.46
#